data_bd0f1d6716bcab80bb8712b450f7eefd
#
_entry.id   bd0f1d6716bcab80bb8712b450f7eefd
#
_cell.length_a   1.000
_cell.length_b   1.000
_cell.length_c   1.000
_cell.angle_alpha   90.00
_cell.angle_beta   90.00
_cell.angle_gamma   90.00
#
_symmetry.space_group_name_H-M   'P 1'
#
loop_
_entity.id
_entity.type
_entity.pdbx_description
1 polymer ?
#
loop_
_entity_poly.entity_id
_entity_poly.type
_entity_poly.pdbx_seq_one_letter_code
_entity_poly.pdbx_strand_id
1 'polypeptide(L)'
;PRFLLVCSSAASALFKRQPQSSFNREELLSCGNGELFGPGNAQLPVPNMLMLDRIVHISTEGGNFGKGQIIAELDISPDLWFFDCHFPGDPVMPGCLGLDAMWQLIGFFLAWKGNPGKGRALGAGEVKFKGQILPTAKKVTYHIDFKRVIERKLVMGIADGRVSIDGEDIYFANDLRVGLFTNTANF
;
A
#
# COMPACT_ATOMS: atom_id res chain seq x y z
N PRO A 1 20.13 12.13 -61.51
CA PRO A 1 20.28 11.39 -60.25
C PRO A 1 19.02 11.57 -59.39
N ARG A 2 18.27 10.50 -59.23
CA ARG A 2 17.09 10.43 -58.39
C ARG A 2 17.55 10.13 -56.98
N PHE A 3 17.28 11.05 -56.04
CA PHE A 3 17.39 10.80 -54.60
C PHE A 3 16.18 10.06 -54.13
N LEU A 4 16.35 8.83 -53.70
CA LEU A 4 15.37 8.03 -52.96
C LEU A 4 15.39 8.55 -51.52
N LEU A 5 14.30 9.23 -51.09
CA LEU A 5 14.00 9.44 -49.71
C LEU A 5 13.51 8.10 -49.10
N VAL A 6 14.37 7.50 -48.29
CA VAL A 6 13.96 6.39 -47.43
C VAL A 6 13.27 6.99 -46.20
N CYS A 7 11.95 7.03 -46.19
CA CYS A 7 11.17 7.27 -44.98
C CYS A 7 11.32 6.09 -44.03
N SER A 8 12.21 6.23 -43.06
CA SER A 8 12.27 5.31 -41.92
C SER A 8 11.08 5.61 -40.99
N SER A 9 10.01 4.85 -41.16
CA SER A 9 8.88 4.80 -40.24
C SER A 9 9.30 3.98 -39.03
N ALA A 10 9.94 4.63 -38.07
CA ALA A 10 10.09 4.08 -36.73
C ALA A 10 8.74 4.18 -36.03
N ALA A 11 7.86 3.19 -36.27
CA ALA A 11 6.72 2.94 -35.45
C ALA A 11 7.25 2.53 -34.07
N SER A 12 7.34 3.49 -33.15
CA SER A 12 7.56 3.27 -31.73
C SER A 12 6.38 2.44 -31.22
N ALA A 13 6.56 1.13 -31.18
CA ALA A 13 5.68 0.24 -30.47
C ALA A 13 5.79 0.59 -28.99
N LEU A 14 4.87 1.41 -28.51
CA LEU A 14 4.60 1.60 -27.09
C LEU A 14 4.12 0.25 -26.55
N PHE A 15 5.07 -0.61 -26.19
CA PHE A 15 4.80 -1.70 -25.28
C PHE A 15 4.30 -1.04 -23.99
N LYS A 16 3.00 -1.08 -23.76
CA LYS A 16 2.44 -0.85 -22.42
C LYS A 16 3.05 -1.94 -21.54
N ARG A 17 4.13 -1.59 -20.83
CA ARG A 17 4.61 -2.41 -19.72
C ARG A 17 3.39 -2.60 -18.83
N GLN A 18 3.03 -3.86 -18.58
CA GLN A 18 2.06 -4.14 -17.53
C GLN A 18 2.61 -3.50 -16.25
N PRO A 19 1.78 -2.79 -15.48
CA PRO A 19 2.24 -2.19 -14.25
C PRO A 19 2.82 -3.29 -13.36
N GLN A 20 3.93 -2.99 -12.70
CA GLN A 20 4.58 -3.89 -11.76
C GLN A 20 3.57 -4.37 -10.72
N SER A 21 3.51 -5.68 -10.47
CA SER A 21 2.49 -6.31 -9.62
C SER A 21 3.01 -6.74 -8.24
N SER A 22 4.29 -6.51 -7.94
CA SER A 22 4.93 -6.80 -6.65
C SER A 22 6.07 -5.82 -6.40
N PHE A 23 6.40 -5.57 -5.13
CA PHE A 23 7.45 -4.64 -4.71
C PHE A 23 8.23 -5.23 -3.53
N ASN A 24 9.55 -5.16 -3.60
CA ASN A 24 10.45 -5.59 -2.54
C ASN A 24 10.72 -4.45 -1.54
N ARG A 25 11.50 -4.74 -0.49
CA ARG A 25 11.83 -3.79 0.57
C ARG A 25 12.53 -2.53 0.05
N GLU A 26 13.47 -2.67 -0.89
CA GLU A 26 14.23 -1.54 -1.44
C GLU A 26 13.31 -0.59 -2.21
N GLU A 27 12.38 -1.12 -2.99
CA GLU A 27 11.40 -0.34 -3.72
C GLU A 27 10.42 0.37 -2.79
N LEU A 28 10.02 -0.27 -1.67
CA LEU A 28 9.19 0.38 -0.65
C LEU A 28 9.94 1.53 0.05
N LEU A 29 11.22 1.36 0.34
CA LEU A 29 12.07 2.44 0.88
C LEU A 29 12.27 3.57 -0.13
N SER A 30 12.46 3.27 -1.41
CA SER A 30 12.49 4.26 -2.49
C SER A 30 11.17 5.04 -2.59
N CYS A 31 10.02 4.37 -2.37
CA CYS A 31 8.73 5.05 -2.23
C CYS A 31 8.72 6.00 -1.03
N GLY A 32 9.24 5.55 0.12
CA GLY A 32 9.36 6.37 1.34
C GLY A 32 10.23 7.62 1.14
N ASN A 33 11.28 7.51 0.37
CA ASN A 33 12.18 8.62 0.00
C ASN A 33 11.60 9.54 -1.09
N GLY A 34 10.44 9.21 -1.66
CA GLY A 34 9.78 10.03 -2.69
C GLY A 34 10.30 9.80 -4.11
N GLU A 35 11.09 8.75 -4.33
CA GLU A 35 11.71 8.46 -5.62
C GLU A 35 10.81 7.62 -6.53
N LEU A 36 10.12 6.60 -5.97
CA LEU A 36 9.36 5.61 -6.73
C LEU A 36 8.25 6.24 -7.59
N PHE A 37 7.48 7.16 -7.02
CA PHE A 37 6.37 7.85 -7.71
C PHE A 37 6.70 9.29 -8.08
N GLY A 38 7.90 9.77 -7.69
CA GLY A 38 8.38 11.12 -7.97
C GLY A 38 7.89 12.19 -6.98
N PRO A 39 8.46 13.41 -7.08
CA PRO A 39 8.18 14.50 -6.14
C PRO A 39 6.71 14.90 -6.08
N GLY A 40 6.20 15.15 -4.87
CA GLY A 40 4.83 15.62 -4.63
C GLY A 40 3.76 14.53 -4.66
N ASN A 41 4.12 13.30 -4.96
CA ASN A 41 3.21 12.15 -4.94
C ASN A 41 3.22 11.43 -3.59
N ALA A 42 2.37 10.41 -3.47
CA ALA A 42 2.25 9.66 -2.23
C ALA A 42 3.56 8.92 -1.90
N GLN A 43 3.90 8.95 -0.65
CA GLN A 43 5.06 8.27 -0.07
C GLN A 43 4.58 7.31 1.01
N LEU A 44 5.26 6.19 1.14
CA LEU A 44 5.18 5.38 2.35
C LEU A 44 5.95 6.07 3.48
N PRO A 45 5.64 5.82 4.75
CA PRO A 45 6.54 6.22 5.83
C PRO A 45 7.85 5.43 5.71
N VAL A 46 8.89 5.99 6.30
CA VAL A 46 10.17 5.27 6.48
C VAL A 46 10.18 4.53 7.81
N PRO A 47 11.10 3.60 8.05
CA PRO A 47 11.26 3.00 9.38
C PRO A 47 11.44 4.08 10.49
N ASN A 48 10.80 3.89 11.65
CA ASN A 48 10.11 2.68 12.15
C ASN A 48 8.63 2.51 11.71
N MET A 49 8.03 3.50 11.09
CA MET A 49 6.60 3.49 10.75
C MET A 49 6.26 2.75 9.45
N LEU A 50 7.25 2.28 8.69
CA LEU A 50 7.01 1.41 7.55
C LEU A 50 6.64 0.00 8.04
N MET A 51 5.36 -0.33 7.99
CA MET A 51 4.80 -1.58 8.51
C MET A 51 4.71 -2.69 7.46
N LEU A 52 5.55 -2.64 6.43
CA LEU A 52 5.58 -3.57 5.30
C LEU A 52 7.02 -3.93 4.97
N ASP A 53 7.30 -5.19 4.64
CA ASP A 53 8.57 -5.60 4.05
C ASP A 53 8.47 -5.77 2.54
N ARG A 54 7.28 -6.13 2.05
CA ARG A 54 7.04 -6.33 0.61
C ARG A 54 5.56 -6.26 0.28
N ILE A 55 5.26 -5.89 -0.95
CA ILE A 55 3.96 -6.09 -1.59
C ILE A 55 4.11 -7.31 -2.49
N VAL A 56 3.40 -8.38 -2.17
CA VAL A 56 3.46 -9.64 -2.93
C VAL A 56 2.52 -9.66 -4.12
N HIS A 57 1.45 -8.84 -4.06
CA HIS A 57 0.51 -8.71 -5.17
C HIS A 57 -0.19 -7.36 -5.13
N ILE A 58 -0.33 -6.73 -6.30
CA ILE A 58 -1.14 -5.54 -6.52
C ILE A 58 -1.78 -5.61 -7.90
N SER A 59 -3.08 -5.36 -8.00
CA SER A 59 -3.83 -5.42 -9.25
C SER A 59 -5.03 -4.48 -9.21
N THR A 60 -5.40 -3.91 -10.35
CA THR A 60 -6.66 -3.15 -10.52
C THR A 60 -7.88 -4.05 -10.70
N GLU A 61 -7.67 -5.36 -10.75
CA GLU A 61 -8.68 -6.39 -10.92
C GLU A 61 -8.66 -7.35 -9.72
N GLY A 62 -9.68 -8.19 -9.59
CA GLY A 62 -9.79 -9.17 -8.51
C GLY A 62 -10.22 -8.55 -7.18
N GLY A 63 -9.90 -9.24 -6.08
CA GLY A 63 -10.41 -8.96 -4.75
C GLY A 63 -11.90 -9.28 -4.60
N ASN A 64 -12.42 -9.13 -3.38
CA ASN A 64 -13.80 -9.49 -3.04
C ASN A 64 -14.86 -8.71 -3.84
N PHE A 65 -14.51 -7.54 -4.36
CA PHE A 65 -15.43 -6.66 -5.07
C PHE A 65 -15.11 -6.53 -6.57
N GLY A 66 -14.07 -7.24 -7.07
CA GLY A 66 -13.65 -7.18 -8.47
C GLY A 66 -13.12 -5.80 -8.91
N LYS A 67 -12.63 -4.97 -7.96
CA LYS A 67 -12.19 -3.58 -8.21
C LYS A 67 -10.75 -3.31 -7.81
N GLY A 68 -9.98 -4.36 -7.70
CA GLY A 68 -8.58 -4.33 -7.33
C GLY A 68 -8.32 -4.82 -5.92
N GLN A 69 -7.08 -5.23 -5.74
CA GLN A 69 -6.57 -5.73 -4.47
C GLN A 69 -5.10 -5.41 -4.31
N ILE A 70 -4.65 -5.41 -3.06
CA ILE A 70 -3.24 -5.37 -2.73
C ILE A 70 -3.00 -6.29 -1.54
N ILE A 71 -1.93 -7.09 -1.63
CA ILE A 71 -1.51 -8.03 -0.59
C ILE A 71 -0.06 -7.71 -0.24
N ALA A 72 0.19 -7.50 1.04
CA ALA A 72 1.52 -7.18 1.54
C ALA A 72 1.86 -8.01 2.78
N GLU A 73 3.14 -8.09 3.07
CA GLU A 73 3.66 -8.89 4.18
C GLU A 73 4.64 -8.07 5.02
N LEU A 74 4.65 -8.37 6.33
CA LEU A 74 5.63 -7.94 7.31
C LEU A 74 6.16 -9.19 8.02
N ASP A 75 7.46 -9.40 7.98
CA ASP A 75 8.12 -10.46 8.74
C ASP A 75 8.22 -10.04 10.22
N ILE A 76 7.83 -10.91 11.12
CA ILE A 76 7.87 -10.63 12.54
C ILE A 76 9.18 -11.19 13.12
N SER A 77 9.90 -10.32 13.81
CA SER A 77 11.06 -10.65 14.63
C SER A 77 10.84 -10.12 16.04
N PRO A 78 11.31 -10.82 17.08
CA PRO A 78 11.24 -10.33 18.46
C PRO A 78 11.93 -8.97 18.68
N ASP A 79 12.85 -8.58 17.78
CA ASP A 79 13.61 -7.33 17.85
C ASP A 79 12.87 -6.12 17.26
N LEU A 80 11.64 -6.31 16.81
CA LEU A 80 10.85 -5.18 16.28
C LEU A 80 10.55 -4.19 17.41
N TRP A 81 10.84 -2.93 17.16
CA TRP A 81 10.85 -1.82 18.12
C TRP A 81 9.60 -1.71 19.01
N PHE A 82 8.44 -2.08 18.50
CA PHE A 82 7.20 -1.98 19.25
C PHE A 82 7.06 -3.04 20.35
N PHE A 83 7.77 -4.16 20.26
CA PHE A 83 7.75 -5.18 21.32
C PHE A 83 8.49 -4.74 22.58
N ASP A 84 9.48 -3.85 22.45
CA ASP A 84 10.21 -3.31 23.61
C ASP A 84 9.35 -2.37 24.47
N CYS A 85 8.34 -1.73 23.87
CA CYS A 85 7.56 -0.66 24.52
C CYS A 85 6.07 -0.97 24.66
N HIS A 86 5.55 -1.96 23.96
CA HIS A 86 4.12 -2.25 23.97
C HIS A 86 3.82 -3.75 24.22
N PHE A 87 3.84 -4.24 25.48
CA PHE A 87 4.12 -3.55 26.75
C PHE A 87 5.35 -4.17 27.43
N PRO A 88 6.08 -3.47 28.31
CA PRO A 88 7.15 -4.10 29.09
C PRO A 88 6.64 -5.29 29.89
N GLY A 89 7.19 -6.50 29.57
CA GLY A 89 6.77 -7.76 30.21
C GLY A 89 5.55 -8.45 29.55
N ASP A 90 4.87 -7.79 28.60
CA ASP A 90 3.76 -8.36 27.83
C ASP A 90 3.81 -7.84 26.38
N PRO A 91 4.80 -8.28 25.59
CA PRO A 91 5.04 -7.74 24.27
C PRO A 91 3.98 -8.17 23.26
N VAL A 92 3.32 -7.19 22.65
CA VAL A 92 2.33 -7.35 21.59
C VAL A 92 2.44 -6.21 20.59
N MET A 93 2.29 -6.49 19.30
CA MET A 93 2.23 -5.42 18.28
C MET A 93 0.99 -4.56 18.50
N PRO A 94 1.12 -3.21 18.58
CA PRO A 94 -0.04 -2.33 18.64
C PRO A 94 -0.98 -2.55 17.46
N GLY A 95 -2.27 -2.79 17.70
CA GLY A 95 -3.26 -3.00 16.63
C GLY A 95 -3.40 -1.81 15.69
N CYS A 96 -3.13 -0.59 16.19
CA CYS A 96 -3.13 0.62 15.38
C CYS A 96 -2.04 0.63 14.30
N LEU A 97 -0.91 -0.07 14.49
CA LEU A 97 0.14 -0.17 13.48
C LEU A 97 -0.31 -1.03 12.28
N GLY A 98 -1.06 -2.09 12.52
CA GLY A 98 -1.65 -2.88 11.44
C GLY A 98 -2.76 -2.13 10.70
N LEU A 99 -3.54 -1.31 11.43
CA LEU A 99 -4.52 -0.41 10.80
C LEU A 99 -3.83 0.63 9.93
N ASP A 100 -2.73 1.22 10.41
CA ASP A 100 -1.93 2.18 9.65
C ASP A 100 -1.32 1.53 8.40
N ALA A 101 -0.81 0.29 8.51
CA ALA A 101 -0.31 -0.48 7.36
C ALA A 101 -1.37 -0.60 6.25
N MET A 102 -2.63 -0.85 6.61
CA MET A 102 -3.72 -0.92 5.64
C MET A 102 -3.97 0.42 4.94
N TRP A 103 -3.90 1.56 5.65
CA TRP A 103 -3.98 2.88 5.04
C TRP A 103 -2.76 3.19 4.17
N GLN A 104 -1.56 2.79 4.57
CA GLN A 104 -0.34 2.89 3.76
C GLN A 104 -0.52 2.20 2.41
N LEU A 105 -1.06 0.97 2.42
CA LEU A 105 -1.31 0.17 1.21
C LEU A 105 -2.35 0.81 0.28
N ILE A 106 -3.43 1.39 0.82
CA ILE A 106 -4.42 2.09 0.01
C ILE A 106 -3.80 3.33 -0.65
N GLY A 107 -3.01 4.10 0.10
CA GLY A 107 -2.29 5.26 -0.45
C GLY A 107 -1.29 4.87 -1.54
N PHE A 108 -0.54 3.79 -1.33
CA PHE A 108 0.38 3.23 -2.32
C PHE A 108 -0.35 2.82 -3.60
N PHE A 109 -1.47 2.09 -3.48
CA PHE A 109 -2.28 1.67 -4.62
C PHE A 109 -2.76 2.84 -5.48
N LEU A 110 -3.23 3.92 -4.85
CA LEU A 110 -3.69 5.10 -5.57
C LEU A 110 -2.56 5.76 -6.38
N ALA A 111 -1.35 5.86 -5.80
CA ALA A 111 -0.18 6.38 -6.49
C ALA A 111 0.33 5.44 -7.58
N TRP A 112 0.33 4.13 -7.34
CA TRP A 112 0.69 3.10 -8.31
C TRP A 112 -0.22 3.13 -9.55
N LYS A 113 -1.49 3.48 -9.39
CA LYS A 113 -2.41 3.76 -10.51
C LYS A 113 -2.06 5.02 -11.30
N GLY A 114 -1.11 5.82 -10.85
CA GLY A 114 -0.67 7.06 -11.51
C GLY A 114 -1.38 8.32 -11.02
N ASN A 115 -2.11 8.26 -9.90
CA ASN A 115 -2.78 9.43 -9.35
C ASN A 115 -1.79 10.32 -8.58
N PRO A 116 -1.76 11.63 -8.82
CA PRO A 116 -0.87 12.55 -8.13
C PRO A 116 -1.39 12.93 -6.73
N GLY A 117 -0.48 13.40 -5.89
CA GLY A 117 -0.81 13.99 -4.59
C GLY A 117 -0.33 13.17 -3.39
N LYS A 118 -0.34 13.80 -2.22
CA LYS A 118 0.11 13.23 -0.95
C LYS A 118 -1.01 12.46 -0.27
N GLY A 119 -0.73 11.25 0.21
CA GLY A 119 -1.69 10.40 0.88
C GLY A 119 -2.10 10.92 2.27
N ARG A 120 -3.38 10.83 2.58
CA ARG A 120 -3.93 11.07 3.93
C ARG A 120 -4.99 10.04 4.25
N ALA A 121 -4.88 9.43 5.44
CA ALA A 121 -5.93 8.60 5.99
C ALA A 121 -7.13 9.49 6.35
N LEU A 122 -8.32 9.09 5.93
CA LEU A 122 -9.56 9.85 6.14
C LEU A 122 -10.49 9.20 7.15
N GLY A 123 -10.28 7.92 7.44
CA GLY A 123 -11.06 7.19 8.43
C GLY A 123 -11.23 5.71 8.11
N ALA A 124 -11.95 5.06 9.00
CA ALA A 124 -12.44 3.70 8.86
C ALA A 124 -13.91 3.66 9.29
N GLY A 125 -14.67 2.70 8.78
CA GLY A 125 -16.03 2.43 9.28
C GLY A 125 -15.97 1.65 10.58
N GLU A 126 -15.73 0.36 10.50
CA GLU A 126 -15.63 -0.53 11.65
C GLU A 126 -14.26 -1.21 11.69
N VAL A 127 -13.68 -1.32 12.88
CA VAL A 127 -12.46 -2.10 13.11
C VAL A 127 -12.75 -3.11 14.22
N LYS A 128 -12.45 -4.39 13.94
CA LYS A 128 -12.61 -5.49 14.90
C LYS A 128 -11.31 -6.24 15.08
N PHE A 129 -10.78 -6.22 16.29
CA PHE A 129 -9.64 -7.03 16.70
C PHE A 129 -10.12 -8.32 17.35
N LYS A 130 -9.69 -9.48 16.81
CA LYS A 130 -10.03 -10.82 17.30
C LYS A 130 -8.83 -11.61 17.78
N GLY A 131 -7.64 -11.09 17.57
CA GLY A 131 -6.39 -11.71 17.95
C GLY A 131 -5.28 -10.68 18.12
N GLN A 132 -4.10 -11.15 18.43
CA GLN A 132 -2.93 -10.34 18.72
C GLN A 132 -1.70 -10.88 17.98
N ILE A 133 -0.73 -10.03 17.73
CA ILE A 133 0.55 -10.37 17.09
C ILE A 133 1.63 -10.37 18.16
N LEU A 134 2.14 -11.57 18.47
CA LEU A 134 3.17 -11.79 19.47
C LEU A 134 4.57 -11.90 18.84
N PRO A 135 5.66 -11.72 19.61
CA PRO A 135 7.02 -11.89 19.11
C PRO A 135 7.35 -13.29 18.57
N THR A 136 6.55 -14.29 18.92
CA THR A 136 6.68 -15.68 18.46
C THR A 136 6.06 -15.93 17.08
N ALA A 137 5.30 -14.98 16.56
CA ALA A 137 4.76 -15.03 15.21
C ALA A 137 5.89 -14.96 14.16
N LYS A 138 5.60 -15.39 12.94
CA LYS A 138 6.56 -15.35 11.84
C LYS A 138 6.24 -14.25 10.83
N LYS A 139 4.97 -14.13 10.47
CA LYS A 139 4.58 -13.25 9.38
C LYS A 139 3.16 -12.72 9.54
N VAL A 140 3.03 -11.42 9.34
CA VAL A 140 1.74 -10.74 9.16
C VAL A 140 1.47 -10.59 7.68
N THR A 141 0.25 -10.85 7.25
CA THR A 141 -0.22 -10.60 5.88
C THR A 141 -1.38 -9.62 5.93
N TYR A 142 -1.27 -8.57 5.13
CA TYR A 142 -2.31 -7.56 4.92
C TYR A 142 -3.01 -7.84 3.60
N HIS A 143 -4.33 -7.95 3.62
CA HIS A 143 -5.16 -8.06 2.42
C HIS A 143 -6.08 -6.85 2.33
N ILE A 144 -6.04 -6.14 1.22
CA ILE A 144 -6.89 -4.99 0.96
C ILE A 144 -7.69 -5.25 -0.30
N ASP A 145 -9.01 -5.21 -0.18
CA ASP A 145 -9.96 -5.38 -1.27
C ASP A 145 -10.68 -4.06 -1.53
N PHE A 146 -10.48 -3.48 -2.73
CA PHE A 146 -11.07 -2.19 -3.08
C PHE A 146 -12.55 -2.31 -3.38
N LYS A 147 -13.37 -1.55 -2.64
CA LYS A 147 -14.81 -1.35 -2.91
C LYS A 147 -15.02 -0.31 -3.99
N ARG A 148 -14.22 0.76 -3.92
CA ARG A 148 -14.37 1.90 -4.82
C ARG A 148 -13.08 2.71 -4.90
N VAL A 149 -12.74 3.11 -6.13
CA VAL A 149 -11.70 4.11 -6.38
C VAL A 149 -12.36 5.28 -7.11
N ILE A 150 -12.21 6.46 -6.55
CA ILE A 150 -12.72 7.72 -7.10
C ILE A 150 -11.54 8.48 -7.67
N GLU A 151 -11.58 8.77 -8.97
CA GLU A 151 -10.50 9.43 -9.69
C GLU A 151 -11.09 10.64 -10.44
N ARG A 152 -11.47 11.65 -9.67
CA ARG A 152 -12.04 12.91 -10.17
C ARG A 152 -11.28 14.08 -9.55
N LYS A 153 -11.98 15.16 -9.19
CA LYS A 153 -11.45 16.30 -8.44
C LYS A 153 -10.84 15.89 -7.09
N LEU A 154 -11.42 14.87 -6.46
CA LEU A 154 -10.86 14.17 -5.30
C LEU A 154 -10.46 12.76 -5.73
N VAL A 155 -9.20 12.38 -5.46
CA VAL A 155 -8.74 11.00 -5.60
C VAL A 155 -8.89 10.32 -4.24
N MET A 156 -9.67 9.24 -4.19
CA MET A 156 -9.93 8.52 -2.95
C MET A 156 -10.13 7.03 -3.18
N GLY A 157 -9.49 6.21 -2.36
CA GLY A 157 -9.74 4.78 -2.25
C GLY A 157 -10.63 4.47 -1.05
N ILE A 158 -11.60 3.57 -1.26
CA ILE A 158 -12.42 2.95 -0.22
C ILE A 158 -12.24 1.45 -0.33
N ALA A 159 -11.82 0.81 0.74
CA ALA A 159 -11.49 -0.61 0.76
C ALA A 159 -11.84 -1.26 2.09
N ASP A 160 -12.02 -2.58 2.07
CA ASP A 160 -11.98 -3.40 3.26
C ASP A 160 -10.59 -4.01 3.41
N GLY A 161 -10.15 -4.15 4.63
CA GLY A 161 -8.88 -4.76 4.96
C GLY A 161 -9.03 -5.88 5.97
N ARG A 162 -8.16 -6.87 5.87
CA ARG A 162 -7.98 -7.90 6.89
C ARG A 162 -6.51 -8.14 7.14
N VAL A 163 -6.21 -8.54 8.35
CA VAL A 163 -4.86 -8.89 8.78
C VAL A 163 -4.86 -10.32 9.27
N SER A 164 -3.95 -11.11 8.71
CA SER A 164 -3.71 -12.48 9.10
C SER A 164 -2.32 -12.62 9.71
N ILE A 165 -2.19 -13.54 10.67
CA ILE A 165 -0.91 -13.95 11.25
C ILE A 165 -0.70 -15.43 10.98
N ASP A 166 0.41 -15.78 10.35
CA ASP A 166 0.76 -17.15 10.00
C ASP A 166 -0.38 -17.91 9.27
N GLY A 167 -1.24 -17.16 8.53
CA GLY A 167 -2.39 -17.68 7.77
C GLY A 167 -3.74 -17.61 8.48
N GLU A 168 -3.80 -17.21 9.75
CA GLU A 168 -5.03 -17.04 10.50
C GLU A 168 -5.47 -15.57 10.55
N ASP A 169 -6.73 -15.30 10.18
CA ASP A 169 -7.28 -13.94 10.20
C ASP A 169 -7.54 -13.48 11.63
N ILE A 170 -6.90 -12.37 12.02
CA ILE A 170 -6.92 -11.85 13.40
C ILE A 170 -7.65 -10.53 13.57
N TYR A 171 -7.77 -9.71 12.53
CA TYR A 171 -8.65 -8.55 12.57
C TYR A 171 -9.04 -8.02 11.19
N PHE A 172 -10.09 -7.20 11.19
CA PHE A 172 -10.76 -6.68 10.02
C PHE A 172 -11.02 -5.19 10.18
N ALA A 173 -10.94 -4.47 9.08
CA ALA A 173 -11.33 -3.08 9.01
C ALA A 173 -12.18 -2.85 7.77
N ASN A 174 -13.39 -2.33 7.95
CA ASN A 174 -14.31 -2.02 6.87
C ASN A 174 -14.27 -0.54 6.54
N ASP A 175 -14.51 -0.21 5.26
CA ASP A 175 -14.61 1.15 4.75
C ASP A 175 -13.40 2.03 5.11
N LEU A 176 -12.21 1.46 5.03
CA LEU A 176 -10.96 2.21 5.09
C LEU A 176 -10.94 3.25 3.98
N ARG A 177 -10.61 4.49 4.31
CA ARG A 177 -10.62 5.60 3.37
C ARG A 177 -9.28 6.31 3.37
N VAL A 178 -8.71 6.48 2.18
CA VAL A 178 -7.49 7.26 1.95
C VAL A 178 -7.73 8.18 0.76
N GLY A 179 -7.33 9.44 0.89
CA GLY A 179 -7.35 10.41 -0.19
C GLY A 179 -5.94 10.82 -0.60
N LEU A 180 -5.78 11.22 -1.88
CA LEU A 180 -4.60 11.91 -2.37
C LEU A 180 -4.90 13.40 -2.57
N PHE A 181 -4.03 14.26 -2.04
CA PHE A 181 -4.20 15.70 -2.04
C PHE A 181 -2.99 16.38 -2.69
N THR A 182 -3.21 17.16 -3.72
CA THR A 182 -2.16 17.98 -4.37
C THR A 182 -1.80 19.22 -3.54
N ASN A 183 -2.73 19.68 -2.70
CA ASN A 183 -2.51 20.74 -1.72
C ASN A 183 -2.97 20.26 -0.34
N THR A 184 -2.07 20.25 0.63
CA THR A 184 -2.32 19.80 2.02
C THR A 184 -2.28 20.95 3.03
N ALA A 185 -2.24 22.22 2.59
CA ALA A 185 -2.11 23.36 3.48
C ALA A 185 -3.35 23.57 4.39
N ASN A 186 -4.51 23.05 3.99
CA ASN A 186 -5.77 23.19 4.72
C ASN A 186 -6.35 21.83 5.17
N PHE A 187 -5.45 20.84 5.36
CA PHE A 187 -5.87 19.51 5.80
C PHE A 187 -5.67 19.35 7.31
#